data_fe9d5b29f04f9ec8431fc31e70f68cd9
#
_entry.id   fe9d5b29f04f9ec8431fc31e70f68cd9
#
_cell.length_a   1.000
_cell.length_b   1.000
_cell.length_c   1.000
_cell.angle_alpha   90.00
_cell.angle_beta   90.00
_cell.angle_gamma   90.00
#
_symmetry.space_group_name_H-M   'P 1'
#
loop_
_entity.id
_entity.type
_entity.pdbx_description
1 polymer ?
#
loop_
_entity_poly.entity_id
_entity_poly.type
_entity_poly.pdbx_seq_one_letter_code
_entity_poly.pdbx_strand_id
1 'polypeptide(L)'
;MDFFSEQLPIGERAAGYEAALRRYFSQAETDIRVQLMPACPEAFAASLEWVTLGRLGGAIHRTNSPHVLHAPAVRAPRPELEFYCIHSGEISFALDTGPIRLSSGDLFLLPPGIEFVAQLEHVEMLAVGVPGDLLGGVDPRRARLAHRISADCGFASCVGALVRAAGARHRDLSAAEAAVLQMAVVDAIRLWMSREPDGEEAGLCEQQLQKLNEVKTLALRSLRSPSLNPETLAHQAGISPRTLHRLFHGSGTTFRSWLRDCRLERCWMELTDAGRHRDSVALVAFGWGFNDLTTFNRAFKERYGVTPRAAREGARPGRSASQ
;
A
#
# COMPACT_ATOMS: atom_id res chain seq x y z
N MET A 1 -9.57 21.95 -3.24
CA MET A 1 -9.66 22.21 -4.69
C MET A 1 -9.27 20.95 -5.39
N ASP A 2 -10.18 20.36 -6.16
CA ASP A 2 -9.95 19.10 -6.85
C ASP A 2 -8.79 19.22 -7.83
N PHE A 3 -8.15 18.09 -8.10
CA PHE A 3 -7.04 17.98 -9.05
C PHE A 3 -7.42 17.02 -10.18
N PHE A 4 -7.14 17.43 -11.42
CA PHE A 4 -7.33 16.61 -12.62
C PHE A 4 -6.09 16.78 -13.50
N SER A 5 -5.31 15.71 -13.66
CA SER A 5 -4.07 15.77 -14.43
C SER A 5 -4.30 16.08 -15.91
N GLU A 6 -5.47 15.75 -16.44
CA GLU A 6 -5.82 16.02 -17.85
C GLU A 6 -5.87 17.51 -18.19
N GLN A 7 -5.99 18.37 -17.17
CA GLN A 7 -5.92 19.84 -17.33
C GLN A 7 -4.48 20.35 -17.50
N LEU A 8 -3.49 19.48 -17.34
CA LEU A 8 -2.08 19.80 -17.47
C LEU A 8 -1.47 19.22 -18.75
N PRO A 9 -0.41 19.86 -19.28
CA PRO A 9 0.41 19.26 -20.32
C PRO A 9 0.92 17.87 -19.91
N ILE A 10 1.04 16.97 -20.88
CA ILE A 10 1.41 15.56 -20.62
C ILE A 10 2.67 15.44 -19.75
N GLY A 11 3.71 16.23 -20.04
CA GLY A 11 4.98 16.21 -19.28
C GLY A 11 4.86 16.70 -17.82
N GLU A 12 3.79 17.38 -17.46
CA GLU A 12 3.59 17.97 -16.13
C GLU A 12 2.59 17.19 -15.28
N ARG A 13 1.88 16.21 -15.85
CA ARG A 13 0.80 15.47 -15.17
C ARG A 13 1.26 14.75 -13.92
N ALA A 14 2.39 14.06 -14.00
CA ALA A 14 2.93 13.31 -12.85
C ALA A 14 3.38 14.26 -11.73
N ALA A 15 4.09 15.35 -12.06
CA ALA A 15 4.50 16.34 -11.09
C ALA A 15 3.31 17.08 -10.45
N GLY A 16 2.27 17.37 -11.24
CA GLY A 16 1.02 17.94 -10.75
C GLY A 16 0.29 17.02 -9.78
N TYR A 17 0.21 15.72 -10.09
CA TYR A 17 -0.38 14.72 -9.21
C TYR A 17 0.43 14.56 -7.91
N GLU A 18 1.75 14.55 -8.00
CA GLU A 18 2.64 14.52 -6.85
C GLU A 18 2.43 15.74 -5.93
N ALA A 19 2.31 16.95 -6.51
CA ALA A 19 2.01 18.16 -5.76
C ALA A 19 0.62 18.11 -5.09
N ALA A 20 -0.38 17.53 -5.75
CA ALA A 20 -1.71 17.32 -5.19
C ALA A 20 -1.69 16.32 -4.04
N LEU A 21 -0.94 15.21 -4.14
CA LEU A 21 -0.74 14.24 -3.06
C LEU A 21 -0.02 14.84 -1.86
N ARG A 22 1.02 15.67 -2.07
CA ARG A 22 1.67 16.39 -0.97
C ARG A 22 0.68 17.26 -0.20
N ARG A 23 -0.24 17.93 -0.91
CA ARG A 23 -1.31 18.71 -0.29
C ARG A 23 -2.31 17.83 0.45
N TYR A 24 -2.68 16.68 -0.12
CA TYR A 24 -3.56 15.69 0.51
C TYR A 24 -2.98 15.24 1.85
N PHE A 25 -1.71 14.91 1.88
CA PHE A 25 -1.04 14.51 3.11
C PHE A 25 -0.70 15.68 4.04
N SER A 26 -1.18 16.91 3.75
CA SER A 26 -1.02 18.14 4.56
C SER A 26 0.42 18.45 4.99
N GLN A 27 1.42 18.09 4.16
CA GLN A 27 2.81 18.23 4.54
C GLN A 27 3.63 18.81 3.40
N ALA A 28 3.94 20.10 3.53
CA ALA A 28 4.83 20.81 2.61
C ALA A 28 6.25 20.21 2.55
N GLU A 29 6.65 19.43 3.56
CA GLU A 29 7.98 18.83 3.70
C GLU A 29 8.01 17.31 3.41
N THR A 30 6.89 16.71 3.03
CA THR A 30 6.85 15.29 2.70
C THR A 30 7.42 15.06 1.30
N ASP A 31 8.50 14.32 1.20
CA ASP A 31 9.12 13.94 -0.08
C ASP A 31 8.34 12.79 -0.76
N ILE A 32 7.05 13.04 -1.03
CA ILE A 32 6.22 12.11 -1.81
C ILE A 32 6.71 12.16 -3.25
N ARG A 33 6.93 10.99 -3.84
CA ARG A 33 7.34 10.86 -5.25
C ARG A 33 6.41 9.93 -5.99
N VAL A 34 6.06 10.34 -7.20
CA VAL A 34 5.30 9.53 -8.16
C VAL A 34 6.23 9.12 -9.28
N GLN A 35 6.43 7.82 -9.41
CA GLN A 35 7.21 7.24 -10.49
C GLN A 35 6.28 6.52 -11.46
N LEU A 36 6.16 7.05 -12.68
CA LEU A 36 5.39 6.37 -13.72
C LEU A 36 6.09 5.08 -14.16
N MET A 37 5.32 4.04 -14.35
CA MET A 37 5.80 2.81 -14.97
C MET A 37 6.05 3.07 -16.47
N PRO A 38 7.13 2.50 -17.08
CA PRO A 38 7.63 2.91 -18.39
C PRO A 38 6.67 2.72 -19.56
N ALA A 39 5.51 2.09 -19.36
CA ALA A 39 4.66 1.65 -20.46
C ALA A 39 4.01 2.80 -21.26
N CYS A 40 3.66 3.95 -20.67
CA CYS A 40 3.09 5.09 -21.40
C CYS A 40 3.00 6.34 -20.50
N PRO A 41 4.05 7.17 -20.39
CA PRO A 41 3.95 8.46 -19.68
C PRO A 41 2.91 9.38 -20.35
N GLU A 42 2.69 9.25 -21.66
CA GLU A 42 1.73 10.03 -22.43
C GLU A 42 0.26 9.72 -22.07
N ALA A 43 -0.02 8.50 -21.62
CA ALA A 43 -1.36 8.05 -21.24
C ALA A 43 -1.68 8.27 -19.76
N PHE A 44 -0.75 8.80 -18.94
CA PHE A 44 -1.00 9.00 -17.52
C PHE A 44 -2.12 10.02 -17.29
N ALA A 45 -3.18 9.56 -16.63
CA ALA A 45 -4.23 10.39 -16.08
C ALA A 45 -4.51 10.01 -14.65
N ALA A 46 -4.60 11.02 -13.78
CA ALA A 46 -4.93 10.87 -12.37
C ALA A 46 -5.83 12.01 -11.92
N SER A 47 -6.73 11.74 -11.00
CA SER A 47 -7.53 12.75 -10.32
C SER A 47 -7.57 12.53 -8.83
N LEU A 48 -7.71 13.64 -8.09
CA LEU A 48 -7.97 13.69 -6.67
C LEU A 48 -9.17 14.60 -6.47
N GLU A 49 -10.29 14.03 -6.08
CA GLU A 49 -11.49 14.77 -5.71
C GLU A 49 -11.61 14.79 -4.20
N TRP A 50 -11.54 15.98 -3.61
CA TRP A 50 -11.60 16.14 -2.16
C TRP A 50 -12.99 15.82 -1.62
N VAL A 51 -13.01 14.99 -0.58
CA VAL A 51 -14.22 14.54 0.13
C VAL A 51 -14.16 15.04 1.55
N THR A 52 -15.27 15.59 2.03
CA THR A 52 -15.45 15.94 3.44
C THR A 52 -16.74 15.30 3.93
N LEU A 53 -16.65 14.53 5.00
CA LEU A 53 -17.79 13.89 5.65
C LEU A 53 -17.76 14.23 7.16
N GLY A 54 -18.36 15.35 7.52
CA GLY A 54 -18.21 15.92 8.84
C GLY A 54 -16.77 16.33 9.12
N ARG A 55 -16.12 15.66 10.08
CA ARG A 55 -14.69 15.88 10.42
C ARG A 55 -13.75 14.92 9.67
N LEU A 56 -14.27 13.96 8.94
CA LEU A 56 -13.47 13.10 8.09
C LEU A 56 -13.10 13.85 6.83
N GLY A 57 -11.81 14.02 6.60
CA GLY A 57 -11.27 14.60 5.36
C GLY A 57 -10.59 13.54 4.52
N GLY A 58 -10.81 13.57 3.22
CA GLY A 58 -10.22 12.57 2.35
C GLY A 58 -10.23 12.96 0.89
N ALA A 59 -9.93 12.00 0.01
CA ALA A 59 -10.03 12.18 -1.42
C ALA A 59 -10.41 10.89 -2.13
N ILE A 60 -11.18 11.02 -3.20
CA ILE A 60 -11.33 9.96 -4.19
C ILE A 60 -10.15 10.07 -5.14
N HIS A 61 -9.36 9.01 -5.18
CA HIS A 61 -8.24 8.86 -6.11
C HIS A 61 -8.70 8.04 -7.31
N ARG A 62 -8.44 8.53 -8.51
CA ARG A 62 -8.58 7.75 -9.75
C ARG A 62 -7.31 7.84 -10.55
N THR A 63 -6.84 6.69 -10.99
CA THR A 63 -5.66 6.59 -11.85
C THR A 63 -5.90 5.56 -12.93
N ASN A 64 -5.46 5.85 -14.14
CA ASN A 64 -5.65 4.95 -15.28
C ASN A 64 -4.36 4.28 -15.77
N SER A 65 -3.26 4.55 -15.11
CA SER A 65 -1.94 4.04 -15.54
C SER A 65 -1.15 3.47 -14.37
N PRO A 66 -0.41 2.39 -14.59
CA PRO A 66 0.47 1.85 -13.58
C PRO A 66 1.52 2.87 -13.13
N HIS A 67 1.64 3.08 -11.83
CA HIS A 67 2.65 3.95 -11.24
C HIS A 67 3.00 3.52 -9.82
N VAL A 68 4.12 4.00 -9.34
CA VAL A 68 4.59 3.77 -7.97
C VAL A 68 4.57 5.07 -7.20
N LEU A 69 3.94 5.04 -6.04
CA LEU A 69 3.90 6.14 -5.08
C LEU A 69 4.83 5.81 -3.91
N HIS A 70 5.81 6.67 -3.67
CA HIS A 70 6.67 6.61 -2.50
C HIS A 70 6.19 7.64 -1.48
N ALA A 71 5.81 7.18 -0.31
CA ALA A 71 5.44 8.02 0.82
C ALA A 71 6.39 7.72 1.98
N PRO A 72 7.38 8.59 2.26
CA PRO A 72 8.32 8.40 3.35
C PRO A 72 7.63 8.53 4.70
N ALA A 73 8.22 7.91 5.73
CA ALA A 73 7.77 8.07 7.10
C ALA A 73 7.79 9.54 7.51
N VAL A 74 6.67 10.00 7.96
CA VAL A 74 6.54 11.38 8.46
C VAL A 74 7.20 11.47 9.83
N ARG A 75 8.12 12.43 10.02
CA ARG A 75 8.82 12.64 11.31
C ARG A 75 7.88 12.93 12.48
N ALA A 76 6.74 13.57 12.21
CA ALA A 76 5.66 13.71 13.17
C ALA A 76 4.52 12.76 12.74
N PRO A 77 4.15 11.77 13.57
CA PRO A 77 3.02 10.91 13.23
C PRO A 77 1.78 11.77 13.08
N ARG A 78 1.09 11.66 11.94
CA ARG A 78 -0.25 12.22 11.82
C ARG A 78 -1.10 11.61 12.93
N PRO A 79 -1.91 12.40 13.63
CA PRO A 79 -2.86 11.86 14.61
C PRO A 79 -4.02 11.12 13.92
N GLU A 80 -3.96 10.91 12.61
CA GLU A 80 -5.03 10.38 11.80
C GLU A 80 -4.70 8.99 11.30
N LEU A 81 -5.68 8.08 11.45
CA LEU A 81 -5.67 6.76 10.85
C LEU A 81 -6.16 6.90 9.40
N GLU A 82 -5.42 6.39 8.43
CA GLU A 82 -5.87 6.39 7.04
C GLU A 82 -6.74 5.16 6.76
N PHE A 83 -7.98 5.41 6.32
CA PHE A 83 -8.93 4.39 5.92
C PHE A 83 -9.09 4.41 4.39
N TYR A 84 -8.83 3.27 3.76
CA TYR A 84 -8.95 3.09 2.32
C TYR A 84 -10.11 2.17 1.98
N CYS A 85 -10.89 2.54 0.97
CA CYS A 85 -11.91 1.72 0.36
C CYS A 85 -11.61 1.59 -1.14
N ILE A 86 -11.27 0.40 -1.59
CA ILE A 86 -10.92 0.14 -2.98
C ILE A 86 -12.19 -0.09 -3.79
N HIS A 87 -12.49 0.79 -4.73
CA HIS A 87 -13.67 0.68 -5.59
C HIS A 87 -13.41 -0.18 -6.81
N SER A 88 -12.25 -0.01 -7.45
CA SER A 88 -11.83 -0.81 -8.60
C SER A 88 -10.31 -0.82 -8.72
N GLY A 89 -9.77 -1.78 -9.48
CA GLY A 89 -8.35 -1.95 -9.70
C GLY A 89 -7.63 -2.68 -8.58
N GLU A 90 -6.31 -2.58 -8.60
CA GLU A 90 -5.42 -3.22 -7.63
C GLU A 90 -4.40 -2.24 -7.09
N ILE A 91 -4.12 -2.34 -5.80
CA ILE A 91 -3.05 -1.61 -5.15
C ILE A 91 -2.22 -2.56 -4.29
N SER A 92 -0.91 -2.45 -4.39
CA SER A 92 0.02 -3.19 -3.54
C SER A 92 0.81 -2.21 -2.68
N PHE A 93 0.68 -2.33 -1.36
CA PHE A 93 1.50 -1.59 -0.41
C PHE A 93 2.71 -2.44 -0.01
N ALA A 94 3.91 -1.86 -0.10
CA ALA A 94 5.11 -2.37 0.52
C ALA A 94 5.31 -1.65 1.84
N LEU A 95 5.13 -2.38 2.93
CA LEU A 95 5.30 -1.92 4.31
C LEU A 95 6.47 -2.64 4.96
N ASP A 96 6.98 -2.12 6.08
CA ASP A 96 8.01 -2.82 6.86
C ASP A 96 7.54 -4.20 7.34
N THR A 97 6.24 -4.39 7.50
CA THR A 97 5.64 -5.69 7.86
C THR A 97 5.48 -6.64 6.67
N GLY A 98 5.80 -6.19 5.47
CA GLY A 98 5.70 -6.92 4.21
C GLY A 98 4.61 -6.39 3.27
N PRO A 99 4.54 -6.93 2.05
CA PRO A 99 3.59 -6.46 1.04
C PRO A 99 2.15 -6.85 1.39
N ILE A 100 1.24 -5.92 1.12
CA ILE A 100 -0.21 -6.12 1.22
C ILE A 100 -0.81 -5.79 -0.14
N ARG A 101 -1.58 -6.72 -0.70
CA ARG A 101 -2.35 -6.52 -1.93
C ARG A 101 -3.81 -6.29 -1.59
N LEU A 102 -4.39 -5.28 -2.20
CA LEU A 102 -5.79 -4.90 -2.10
C LEU A 102 -6.41 -4.94 -3.49
N SER A 103 -7.63 -5.39 -3.57
CA SER A 103 -8.44 -5.47 -4.78
C SER A 103 -9.80 -4.81 -4.58
N SER A 104 -10.58 -4.76 -5.64
CA SER A 104 -11.92 -4.16 -5.60
C SER A 104 -12.77 -4.73 -4.46
N GLY A 105 -13.36 -3.83 -3.67
CA GLY A 105 -14.18 -4.13 -2.49
C GLY A 105 -13.41 -4.27 -1.18
N ASP A 106 -12.08 -4.40 -1.21
CA ASP A 106 -11.27 -4.46 0.01
C ASP A 106 -11.29 -3.12 0.76
N LEU A 107 -11.30 -3.23 2.08
CA LEU A 107 -11.08 -2.12 2.99
C LEU A 107 -9.70 -2.27 3.65
N PHE A 108 -9.07 -1.14 3.97
CA PHE A 108 -7.73 -1.15 4.53
C PHE A 108 -7.52 -0.01 5.51
N LEU A 109 -6.92 -0.31 6.66
CA LEU A 109 -6.47 0.69 7.63
C LEU A 109 -4.95 0.77 7.61
N LEU A 110 -4.45 1.98 7.41
CA LEU A 110 -3.03 2.28 7.50
C LEU A 110 -2.79 3.16 8.75
N PRO A 111 -2.00 2.67 9.72
CA PRO A 111 -1.63 3.45 10.89
C PRO A 111 -0.86 4.73 10.53
N PRO A 112 -0.96 5.78 11.36
CA PRO A 112 -0.23 7.01 11.13
C PRO A 112 1.29 6.82 11.22
N GLY A 113 2.02 7.55 10.38
CA GLY A 113 3.49 7.63 10.46
C GLY A 113 4.24 6.43 9.89
N ILE A 114 3.59 5.59 9.11
CA ILE A 114 4.23 4.47 8.42
C ILE A 114 4.76 4.93 7.06
N GLU A 115 6.03 4.59 6.79
CA GLU A 115 6.59 4.67 5.44
C GLU A 115 5.99 3.56 4.57
N PHE A 116 5.60 3.89 3.35
CA PHE A 116 5.14 2.90 2.40
C PHE A 116 5.52 3.23 0.96
N VAL A 117 5.60 2.18 0.17
CA VAL A 117 5.62 2.27 -1.28
C VAL A 117 4.34 1.61 -1.78
N ALA A 118 3.54 2.34 -2.53
CA ALA A 118 2.32 1.81 -3.13
C ALA A 118 2.49 1.70 -4.65
N GLN A 119 2.19 0.52 -5.18
CA GLN A 119 2.05 0.30 -6.60
C GLN A 119 0.57 0.29 -6.94
N LEU A 120 0.14 1.17 -7.82
CA LEU A 120 -1.23 1.36 -8.21
C LEU A 120 -1.41 0.94 -9.68
N GLU A 121 -2.48 0.17 -9.98
CA GLU A 121 -2.82 -0.28 -11.33
C GLU A 121 -4.31 -0.01 -11.58
N HIS A 122 -4.63 1.01 -12.40
CA HIS A 122 -6.01 1.37 -12.77
C HIS A 122 -6.95 1.46 -11.54
N VAL A 123 -6.54 2.22 -10.53
CA VAL A 123 -7.23 2.24 -9.23
C VAL A 123 -8.25 3.38 -9.17
N GLU A 124 -9.44 3.04 -8.68
CA GLU A 124 -10.35 3.98 -8.06
C GLU A 124 -10.50 3.61 -6.58
N MET A 125 -10.18 4.54 -5.69
CA MET A 125 -10.30 4.34 -4.25
C MET A 125 -10.71 5.62 -3.54
N LEU A 126 -11.38 5.48 -2.40
CA LEU A 126 -11.56 6.56 -1.45
C LEU A 126 -10.57 6.35 -0.30
N ALA A 127 -9.76 7.37 -0.04
CA ALA A 127 -8.88 7.45 1.12
C ALA A 127 -9.38 8.53 2.06
N VAL A 128 -9.54 8.19 3.36
CA VAL A 128 -10.11 9.09 4.37
C VAL A 128 -9.25 9.08 5.62
N GLY A 129 -8.82 10.26 6.06
CA GLY A 129 -8.17 10.45 7.36
C GLY A 129 -9.22 10.44 8.49
N VAL A 130 -8.99 9.61 9.50
CA VAL A 130 -9.84 9.49 10.68
C VAL A 130 -9.09 10.08 11.88
N PRO A 131 -9.52 11.25 12.39
CA PRO A 131 -8.91 11.85 13.58
C PRO A 131 -8.94 10.92 14.79
N GLY A 132 -7.80 10.80 15.49
CA GLY A 132 -7.65 9.86 16.60
C GLY A 132 -8.62 10.11 17.77
N ASP A 133 -9.03 11.36 18.01
CA ASP A 133 -10.01 11.72 19.02
C ASP A 133 -11.42 11.18 18.71
N LEU A 134 -11.75 10.97 17.44
CA LEU A 134 -12.99 10.32 17.05
C LEU A 134 -13.01 8.81 17.36
N LEU A 135 -11.85 8.20 17.57
CA LEU A 135 -11.76 6.77 17.85
C LEU A 135 -12.05 6.37 19.30
N GLY A 136 -12.44 7.34 20.16
CA GLY A 136 -12.98 7.07 21.49
C GLY A 136 -12.00 6.38 22.44
N GLY A 137 -10.70 6.75 22.39
CA GLY A 137 -9.65 6.17 23.23
C GLY A 137 -9.05 4.88 22.71
N VAL A 138 -9.51 4.38 21.57
CA VAL A 138 -8.77 3.34 20.84
C VAL A 138 -7.50 3.99 20.30
N ASP A 139 -6.34 3.56 20.81
CA ASP A 139 -5.05 4.05 20.33
C ASP A 139 -4.91 3.73 18.82
N PRO A 140 -4.81 4.74 17.94
CA PRO A 140 -4.57 4.49 16.50
C PRO A 140 -3.31 3.67 16.25
N ARG A 141 -2.39 3.66 17.24
CA ARG A 141 -1.18 2.83 17.21
C ARG A 141 -1.45 1.36 17.53
N ARG A 142 -2.62 1.02 18.11
CA ARG A 142 -3.07 -0.38 18.18
C ARG A 142 -3.44 -0.94 16.82
N ALA A 143 -3.81 -0.08 15.87
CA ALA A 143 -3.78 -0.42 14.44
C ALA A 143 -2.35 -0.56 13.90
N ARG A 144 -1.36 -0.92 14.76
CA ARG A 144 0.06 -1.11 14.37
C ARG A 144 0.28 -2.10 13.24
N LEU A 145 -0.78 -2.73 12.83
CA LEU A 145 -0.84 -3.68 11.73
C LEU A 145 -1.77 -3.07 10.70
N ALA A 146 -1.21 -2.72 9.57
CA ALA A 146 -2.00 -2.45 8.40
C ALA A 146 -3.00 -3.60 8.19
N HIS A 147 -4.29 -3.34 8.38
CA HIS A 147 -5.33 -4.37 8.36
C HIS A 147 -6.11 -4.29 7.05
N ARG A 148 -6.10 -5.40 6.32
CA ARG A 148 -7.02 -5.63 5.21
C ARG A 148 -8.28 -6.33 5.72
N ILE A 149 -9.46 -5.86 5.30
CA ILE A 149 -10.69 -6.64 5.34
C ILE A 149 -11.04 -7.01 3.90
N SER A 150 -11.18 -8.33 3.66
CA SER A 150 -11.57 -8.84 2.34
C SER A 150 -12.97 -8.38 1.95
N ALA A 151 -13.17 -8.14 0.66
CA ALA A 151 -14.46 -7.89 0.04
C ALA A 151 -15.49 -9.01 0.32
N ASP A 152 -15.03 -10.25 0.55
CA ASP A 152 -15.88 -11.41 0.85
C ASP A 152 -16.55 -11.32 2.24
N CYS A 153 -16.06 -10.44 3.11
CA CYS A 153 -16.67 -10.19 4.41
C CYS A 153 -17.94 -9.32 4.24
N GLY A 154 -19.09 -9.81 4.67
CA GLY A 154 -20.37 -9.08 4.58
C GLY A 154 -20.32 -7.72 5.28
N PHE A 155 -19.56 -7.59 6.38
CA PHE A 155 -19.35 -6.32 7.06
C PHE A 155 -18.55 -5.33 6.18
N ALA A 156 -17.47 -5.78 5.54
CA ALA A 156 -16.69 -4.95 4.62
C ALA A 156 -17.54 -4.48 3.43
N SER A 157 -18.33 -5.38 2.87
CA SER A 157 -19.25 -5.05 1.78
C SER A 157 -20.24 -3.94 2.16
N CYS A 158 -20.85 -4.01 3.34
CA CYS A 158 -21.78 -2.99 3.84
C CYS A 158 -21.08 -1.65 4.10
N VAL A 159 -19.93 -1.67 4.80
CA VAL A 159 -19.17 -0.45 5.09
C VAL A 159 -18.62 0.16 3.81
N GLY A 160 -18.09 -0.64 2.89
CA GLY A 160 -17.62 -0.17 1.59
C GLY A 160 -18.71 0.47 0.75
N ALA A 161 -19.92 -0.10 0.74
CA ALA A 161 -21.08 0.47 0.05
C ALA A 161 -21.48 1.82 0.66
N LEU A 162 -21.54 1.91 2.01
CA LEU A 162 -21.84 3.15 2.73
C LEU A 162 -20.83 4.25 2.41
N VAL A 163 -19.54 3.94 2.55
CA VAL A 163 -18.46 4.91 2.34
C VAL A 163 -18.39 5.38 0.90
N ARG A 164 -18.60 4.48 -0.06
CA ARG A 164 -18.67 4.80 -1.49
C ARG A 164 -19.84 5.73 -1.80
N ALA A 165 -21.04 5.41 -1.31
CA ALA A 165 -22.23 6.21 -1.52
C ALA A 165 -22.08 7.61 -0.88
N ALA A 166 -21.56 7.69 0.34
CA ALA A 166 -21.29 8.93 1.03
C ALA A 166 -20.24 9.78 0.29
N GLY A 167 -19.14 9.17 -0.15
CA GLY A 167 -18.10 9.84 -0.94
C GLY A 167 -18.62 10.40 -2.25
N ALA A 168 -19.41 9.64 -3.00
CA ALA A 168 -20.00 10.08 -4.27
C ALA A 168 -21.01 11.22 -4.13
N ARG A 169 -21.63 11.36 -2.97
CA ARG A 169 -22.70 12.35 -2.69
C ARG A 169 -22.32 13.39 -1.65
N HIS A 170 -21.05 13.43 -1.22
CA HIS A 170 -20.61 14.29 -0.12
C HIS A 170 -20.99 15.77 -0.27
N ARG A 171 -21.10 16.27 -1.52
CA ARG A 171 -21.47 17.66 -1.81
C ARG A 171 -22.97 17.94 -1.70
N ASP A 172 -23.78 16.88 -1.78
CA ASP A 172 -25.23 16.96 -1.69
C ASP A 172 -25.73 16.85 -0.24
N LEU A 173 -24.84 16.47 0.70
CA LEU A 173 -25.19 16.23 2.08
C LEU A 173 -25.23 17.53 2.89
N SER A 174 -26.26 17.71 3.68
CA SER A 174 -26.27 18.71 4.75
C SER A 174 -25.25 18.37 5.85
N ALA A 175 -24.86 19.36 6.65
CA ALA A 175 -23.94 19.14 7.76
C ALA A 175 -24.43 18.08 8.78
N ALA A 176 -25.75 17.99 8.99
CA ALA A 176 -26.35 17.01 9.90
C ALA A 176 -26.25 15.59 9.31
N GLU A 177 -26.55 15.41 8.03
CA GLU A 177 -26.44 14.13 7.34
C GLU A 177 -24.98 13.65 7.27
N ALA A 178 -24.05 14.56 6.95
CA ALA A 178 -22.61 14.27 6.96
C ALA A 178 -22.13 13.83 8.34
N ALA A 179 -22.62 14.45 9.44
CA ALA A 179 -22.28 14.06 10.81
C ALA A 179 -22.80 12.65 11.15
N VAL A 180 -24.02 12.30 10.72
CA VAL A 180 -24.60 10.95 10.94
C VAL A 180 -23.78 9.89 10.21
N LEU A 181 -23.42 10.14 8.94
CA LEU A 181 -22.61 9.21 8.16
C LEU A 181 -21.19 9.10 8.71
N GLN A 182 -20.59 10.21 9.16
CA GLN A 182 -19.31 10.19 9.88
C GLN A 182 -19.36 9.23 11.07
N MET A 183 -20.39 9.37 11.93
CA MET A 183 -20.53 8.48 13.09
C MET A 183 -20.63 7.02 12.68
N ALA A 184 -21.42 6.69 11.67
CA ALA A 184 -21.57 5.32 11.18
C ALA A 184 -20.23 4.74 10.68
N VAL A 185 -19.44 5.52 9.94
CA VAL A 185 -18.12 5.09 9.46
C VAL A 185 -17.14 4.91 10.62
N VAL A 186 -17.09 5.86 11.55
CA VAL A 186 -16.22 5.81 12.73
C VAL A 186 -16.57 4.63 13.63
N ASP A 187 -17.86 4.38 13.87
CA ASP A 187 -18.30 3.25 14.71
C ASP A 187 -18.02 1.90 14.03
N ALA A 188 -18.13 1.82 12.71
CA ALA A 188 -17.71 0.65 11.96
C ALA A 188 -16.19 0.38 12.09
N ILE A 189 -15.37 1.43 12.01
CA ILE A 189 -13.92 1.33 12.20
C ILE A 189 -13.59 0.92 13.65
N ARG A 190 -14.26 1.53 14.64
CA ARG A 190 -14.09 1.17 16.06
C ARG A 190 -14.45 -0.29 16.32
N LEU A 191 -15.60 -0.75 15.80
CA LEU A 191 -16.02 -2.14 15.92
C LEU A 191 -15.00 -3.06 15.28
N TRP A 192 -14.49 -2.70 14.10
CA TRP A 192 -13.47 -3.50 13.45
C TRP A 192 -12.16 -3.56 14.26
N MET A 193 -11.69 -2.43 14.78
CA MET A 193 -10.49 -2.38 15.62
C MET A 193 -10.66 -3.08 16.99
N SER A 194 -11.88 -3.21 17.49
CA SER A 194 -12.20 -3.88 18.75
C SER A 194 -12.50 -5.36 18.62
N ARG A 195 -12.73 -5.86 17.40
CA ARG A 195 -12.97 -7.27 17.20
C ARG A 195 -11.72 -8.06 17.58
N GLU A 196 -11.86 -8.93 18.56
CA GLU A 196 -11.02 -10.12 18.64
C GLU A 196 -11.38 -10.97 17.41
N PRO A 197 -10.41 -11.55 16.71
CA PRO A 197 -10.69 -12.38 15.55
C PRO A 197 -11.52 -13.59 15.97
N ASP A 198 -12.82 -13.53 15.76
CA ASP A 198 -13.72 -14.67 15.99
C ASP A 198 -13.55 -15.69 14.86
N GLY A 199 -13.22 -16.92 15.28
CA GLY A 199 -13.40 -18.22 14.68
C GLY A 199 -13.45 -18.41 13.16
N GLU A 200 -12.85 -19.44 12.67
CA GLU A 200 -12.91 -20.21 11.41
C GLU A 200 -12.92 -19.49 10.03
N GLU A 201 -13.44 -18.28 9.87
CA GLU A 201 -13.25 -17.41 8.69
C GLU A 201 -12.24 -16.30 8.94
N ALA A 202 -11.72 -16.23 10.14
CA ALA A 202 -10.80 -15.21 10.58
C ALA A 202 -9.40 -15.50 10.07
N GLY A 203 -8.80 -14.50 9.48
CA GLY A 203 -7.37 -14.34 9.57
C GLY A 203 -6.85 -14.63 10.98
N LEU A 204 -5.57 -14.56 11.18
CA LEU A 204 -4.88 -14.89 12.44
C LEU A 204 -5.47 -14.11 13.64
N CYS A 205 -5.64 -14.75 14.80
CA CYS A 205 -5.96 -14.07 16.06
C CYS A 205 -4.85 -13.07 16.44
N GLU A 206 -5.13 -12.11 17.33
CA GLU A 206 -4.18 -11.03 17.68
C GLU A 206 -2.79 -11.57 18.05
N GLN A 207 -2.72 -12.63 18.85
CA GLN A 207 -1.46 -13.29 19.21
C GLN A 207 -0.75 -13.89 17.99
N GLN A 208 -1.51 -14.46 17.05
CA GLN A 208 -0.96 -15.03 15.82
C GLN A 208 -0.50 -13.92 14.85
N LEU A 209 -1.23 -12.81 14.78
CA LEU A 209 -0.83 -11.62 14.01
C LEU A 209 0.44 -10.99 14.59
N GLN A 210 0.48 -10.83 15.92
CA GLN A 210 1.68 -10.35 16.58
C GLN A 210 2.86 -11.28 16.30
N LYS A 211 2.65 -12.60 16.41
CA LYS A 211 3.68 -13.59 16.13
C LYS A 211 4.09 -13.61 14.66
N LEU A 212 3.14 -13.46 13.73
CA LEU A 212 3.44 -13.31 12.30
C LEU A 212 4.31 -12.09 12.02
N ASN A 213 4.05 -10.97 12.67
CA ASN A 213 4.84 -9.75 12.49
C ASN A 213 6.24 -9.86 13.08
N GLU A 214 6.40 -10.52 14.24
CA GLU A 214 7.72 -10.87 14.76
C GLU A 214 8.50 -11.70 13.74
N VAL A 215 7.85 -12.73 13.18
CA VAL A 215 8.43 -13.61 12.16
C VAL A 215 8.79 -12.84 10.89
N LYS A 216 7.89 -11.97 10.40
CA LYS A 216 8.16 -11.11 9.24
C LYS A 216 9.34 -10.15 9.49
N THR A 217 9.39 -9.54 10.67
CA THR A 217 10.49 -8.64 11.07
C THR A 217 11.83 -9.37 11.10
N LEU A 218 11.88 -10.59 11.64
CA LEU A 218 13.07 -11.44 11.61
C LEU A 218 13.49 -11.78 10.17
N ALA A 219 12.53 -12.14 9.32
CA ALA A 219 12.79 -12.46 7.93
C ALA A 219 13.33 -11.25 7.16
N LEU A 220 12.79 -10.05 7.39
CA LEU A 220 13.26 -8.81 6.74
C LEU A 220 14.70 -8.45 7.11
N ARG A 221 15.12 -8.71 8.35
CA ARG A 221 16.53 -8.55 8.77
C ARG A 221 17.48 -9.47 8.01
N SER A 222 17.00 -10.63 7.59
CA SER A 222 17.75 -11.64 6.86
C SER A 222 17.38 -11.73 5.37
N LEU A 223 16.69 -10.72 4.81
CA LEU A 223 16.12 -10.73 3.48
C LEU A 223 17.13 -11.00 2.36
N ARG A 224 18.39 -10.52 2.56
CA ARG A 224 19.49 -10.70 1.63
C ARG A 224 20.12 -12.11 1.67
N SER A 225 19.82 -12.89 2.70
CA SER A 225 20.38 -14.24 2.83
C SER A 225 19.72 -15.20 1.85
N PRO A 226 20.47 -15.78 0.89
CA PRO A 226 19.92 -16.75 -0.06
C PRO A 226 19.49 -18.06 0.62
N SER A 227 20.02 -18.35 1.82
CA SER A 227 19.70 -19.53 2.63
C SER A 227 18.47 -19.36 3.52
N LEU A 228 17.82 -18.18 3.51
CA LEU A 228 16.61 -17.95 4.30
C LEU A 228 15.48 -18.85 3.80
N ASN A 229 15.05 -19.77 4.65
CA ASN A 229 14.01 -20.75 4.37
C ASN A 229 13.04 -20.86 5.57
N PRO A 230 11.87 -21.53 5.41
CA PRO A 230 10.89 -21.68 6.50
C PRO A 230 11.45 -22.33 7.76
N GLU A 231 12.33 -23.31 7.64
CA GLU A 231 12.89 -24.08 8.72
C GLU A 231 13.82 -23.22 9.61
N THR A 232 14.74 -22.49 8.96
CA THR A 232 15.68 -21.60 9.66
C THR A 232 14.96 -20.45 10.34
N LEU A 233 13.95 -19.86 9.66
CA LEU A 233 13.17 -18.76 10.21
C LEU A 233 12.29 -19.21 11.38
N ALA A 234 11.64 -20.37 11.26
CA ALA A 234 10.83 -20.95 12.34
C ALA A 234 11.67 -21.19 13.59
N HIS A 235 12.88 -21.74 13.43
CA HIS A 235 13.82 -21.94 14.52
C HIS A 235 14.21 -20.60 15.19
N GLN A 236 14.54 -19.58 14.40
CA GLN A 236 14.88 -18.24 14.92
C GLN A 236 13.70 -17.58 15.66
N ALA A 237 12.48 -17.83 15.23
CA ALA A 237 11.26 -17.29 15.83
C ALA A 237 10.75 -18.13 17.04
N GLY A 238 11.41 -19.24 17.37
CA GLY A 238 10.99 -20.14 18.46
C GLY A 238 9.65 -20.83 18.18
N ILE A 239 9.34 -21.14 16.93
CA ILE A 239 8.10 -21.82 16.52
C ILE A 239 8.39 -23.03 15.63
N SER A 240 7.42 -23.91 15.46
CA SER A 240 7.54 -25.00 14.51
C SER A 240 7.36 -24.52 13.05
N PRO A 241 7.96 -25.17 12.04
CA PRO A 241 7.70 -24.87 10.63
C PRO A 241 6.20 -24.97 10.29
N ARG A 242 5.47 -25.92 10.88
CA ARG A 242 4.01 -26.04 10.74
C ARG A 242 3.28 -24.79 11.24
N THR A 243 3.70 -24.25 12.38
CA THR A 243 3.14 -22.99 12.91
C THR A 243 3.43 -21.82 11.96
N LEU A 244 4.66 -21.73 11.44
CA LEU A 244 5.02 -20.70 10.47
C LEU A 244 4.14 -20.78 9.22
N HIS A 245 3.98 -21.98 8.64
CA HIS A 245 3.10 -22.16 7.48
C HIS A 245 1.65 -21.75 7.77
N ARG A 246 1.13 -22.12 8.94
CA ARG A 246 -0.23 -21.75 9.37
C ARG A 246 -0.39 -20.24 9.52
N LEU A 247 0.59 -19.53 10.08
CA LEU A 247 0.60 -18.08 10.21
C LEU A 247 0.54 -17.39 8.86
N PHE A 248 1.37 -17.81 7.91
CA PHE A 248 1.36 -17.22 6.56
C PHE A 248 0.08 -17.59 5.80
N HIS A 249 -0.40 -18.82 5.89
CA HIS A 249 -1.65 -19.24 5.26
C HIS A 249 -2.84 -18.43 5.78
N GLY A 250 -2.94 -18.26 7.11
CA GLY A 250 -3.98 -17.44 7.74
C GLY A 250 -3.90 -15.94 7.38
N SER A 251 -2.78 -15.48 6.84
CA SER A 251 -2.64 -14.13 6.27
C SER A 251 -2.89 -14.06 4.75
N GLY A 252 -3.42 -15.12 4.13
CA GLY A 252 -3.74 -15.18 2.71
C GLY A 252 -2.56 -15.38 1.77
N THR A 253 -1.37 -15.78 2.28
CA THR A 253 -0.17 -15.96 1.45
C THR A 253 0.65 -17.17 1.92
N THR A 254 1.76 -17.45 1.24
CA THR A 254 2.77 -18.40 1.70
C THR A 254 4.06 -17.65 2.03
N PHE A 255 4.87 -18.18 2.97
CA PHE A 255 6.17 -17.59 3.28
C PHE A 255 7.04 -17.41 2.02
N ARG A 256 7.05 -18.36 1.12
CA ARG A 256 7.85 -18.30 -0.12
C ARG A 256 7.37 -17.18 -1.05
N SER A 257 6.07 -17.04 -1.23
CA SER A 257 5.49 -15.97 -2.06
C SER A 257 5.79 -14.60 -1.44
N TRP A 258 5.50 -14.44 -0.15
CA TRP A 258 5.76 -13.22 0.58
C TRP A 258 7.24 -12.82 0.54
N LEU A 259 8.17 -13.77 0.79
CA LEU A 259 9.62 -13.52 0.74
C LEU A 259 10.10 -13.08 -0.65
N ARG A 260 9.60 -13.78 -1.70
CA ARG A 260 9.88 -13.42 -3.09
C ARG A 260 9.42 -12.00 -3.39
N ASP A 261 8.21 -11.67 -2.96
CA ASP A 261 7.61 -10.35 -3.20
C ASP A 261 8.38 -9.24 -2.49
N CYS A 262 8.79 -9.44 -1.24
CA CYS A 262 9.68 -8.51 -0.52
C CYS A 262 11.01 -8.31 -1.25
N ARG A 263 11.64 -9.38 -1.74
CA ARG A 263 12.89 -9.29 -2.49
C ARG A 263 12.73 -8.56 -3.82
N LEU A 264 11.65 -8.82 -4.55
CA LEU A 264 11.35 -8.14 -5.79
C LEU A 264 11.17 -6.64 -5.60
N GLU A 265 10.51 -6.23 -4.51
CA GLU A 265 10.34 -4.81 -4.17
C GLU A 265 11.66 -4.12 -3.91
N ARG A 266 12.54 -4.75 -3.12
CA ARG A 266 13.87 -4.19 -2.87
C ARG A 266 14.72 -4.11 -4.14
N CYS A 267 14.62 -5.11 -5.03
CA CYS A 267 15.25 -5.06 -6.36
C CYS A 267 14.69 -3.93 -7.21
N TRP A 268 13.36 -3.76 -7.22
CA TRP A 268 12.70 -2.66 -7.91
C TRP A 268 13.24 -1.31 -7.44
N MET A 269 13.19 -1.06 -6.13
CA MET A 269 13.67 0.19 -5.54
C MET A 269 15.13 0.49 -5.92
N GLU A 270 16.00 -0.52 -5.84
CA GLU A 270 17.42 -0.35 -6.14
C GLU A 270 17.70 -0.17 -7.64
N LEU A 271 16.96 -0.86 -8.52
CA LEU A 271 17.07 -0.71 -9.97
C LEU A 271 16.55 0.64 -10.48
N THR A 272 15.57 1.22 -9.79
CA THR A 272 14.95 2.51 -10.16
C THR A 272 15.54 3.71 -9.43
N ASP A 273 16.49 3.50 -8.51
CA ASP A 273 17.22 4.58 -7.83
C ASP A 273 18.27 5.20 -8.78
N ALA A 274 18.04 6.45 -9.16
CA ALA A 274 18.94 7.21 -10.04
C ALA A 274 20.37 7.35 -9.50
N GLY A 275 20.58 7.24 -8.20
CA GLY A 275 21.90 7.29 -7.56
C GLY A 275 22.71 5.99 -7.62
N ARG A 276 22.06 4.86 -7.91
CA ARG A 276 22.66 3.51 -7.83
C ARG A 276 22.81 2.79 -9.17
N HIS A 277 22.87 3.51 -10.28
CA HIS A 277 22.97 2.93 -11.63
C HIS A 277 24.21 2.09 -11.95
N ARG A 278 25.16 1.95 -11.03
CA ARG A 278 26.45 1.26 -11.28
C ARG A 278 26.33 -0.26 -11.18
N ASP A 279 25.37 -0.79 -10.45
CA ASP A 279 25.26 -2.22 -10.22
C ASP A 279 24.55 -2.93 -11.38
N SER A 280 25.04 -4.11 -11.76
CA SER A 280 24.36 -4.90 -12.78
C SER A 280 23.04 -5.44 -12.24
N VAL A 281 22.06 -5.73 -13.12
CA VAL A 281 20.80 -6.38 -12.73
C VAL A 281 21.06 -7.68 -11.96
N ALA A 282 22.09 -8.44 -12.37
CA ALA A 282 22.49 -9.67 -11.70
C ALA A 282 22.99 -9.42 -10.27
N LEU A 283 23.81 -8.37 -10.09
CA LEU A 283 24.33 -8.01 -8.77
C LEU A 283 23.22 -7.62 -7.82
N VAL A 284 22.25 -6.84 -8.29
CA VAL A 284 21.06 -6.45 -7.50
C VAL A 284 20.23 -7.68 -7.13
N ALA A 285 19.92 -8.55 -8.09
CA ALA A 285 19.14 -9.76 -7.83
C ALA A 285 19.81 -10.68 -6.80
N PHE A 286 21.09 -10.99 -6.99
CA PHE A 286 21.85 -11.83 -6.05
C PHE A 286 22.04 -11.13 -4.70
N GLY A 287 22.25 -9.81 -4.69
CA GLY A 287 22.36 -9.02 -3.47
C GLY A 287 21.10 -9.04 -2.60
N TRP A 288 19.93 -9.26 -3.20
CA TRP A 288 18.67 -9.44 -2.50
C TRP A 288 18.27 -10.92 -2.33
N GLY A 289 19.20 -11.86 -2.51
CA GLY A 289 19.03 -13.26 -2.15
C GLY A 289 18.32 -14.12 -3.18
N PHE A 290 18.21 -13.68 -4.43
CA PHE A 290 17.85 -14.58 -5.53
C PHE A 290 19.02 -15.47 -5.87
N ASN A 291 18.75 -16.76 -6.15
CA ASN A 291 19.79 -17.74 -6.51
C ASN A 291 19.85 -17.99 -8.02
N ASP A 292 18.84 -17.54 -8.76
CA ASP A 292 18.72 -17.77 -10.20
C ASP A 292 18.12 -16.55 -10.90
N LEU A 293 18.84 -16.08 -11.92
CA LEU A 293 18.43 -14.90 -12.71
C LEU A 293 17.22 -15.17 -13.60
N THR A 294 17.05 -16.39 -14.08
CA THR A 294 15.92 -16.75 -14.95
C THR A 294 14.62 -16.66 -14.15
N THR A 295 14.62 -17.24 -12.96
CA THR A 295 13.50 -17.16 -12.01
C THR A 295 13.23 -15.71 -11.59
N PHE A 296 14.27 -14.94 -11.29
CA PHE A 296 14.15 -13.51 -10.95
C PHE A 296 13.53 -12.71 -12.10
N ASN A 297 14.07 -12.80 -13.31
CA ASN A 297 13.59 -12.04 -14.48
C ASN A 297 12.13 -12.34 -14.79
N ARG A 298 11.73 -13.61 -14.71
CA ARG A 298 10.34 -14.03 -14.92
C ARG A 298 9.42 -13.45 -13.85
N ALA A 299 9.77 -13.64 -12.57
CA ALA A 299 8.96 -13.14 -11.45
C ALA A 299 8.88 -11.61 -11.43
N PHE A 300 9.98 -10.92 -11.78
CA PHE A 300 10.01 -9.47 -11.87
C PHE A 300 9.09 -8.96 -13.00
N LYS A 301 9.18 -9.57 -14.20
CA LYS A 301 8.32 -9.19 -15.32
C LYS A 301 6.85 -9.52 -15.05
N GLU A 302 6.57 -10.65 -14.41
CA GLU A 302 5.20 -11.04 -14.01
C GLU A 302 4.60 -10.01 -13.03
N ARG A 303 5.41 -9.51 -12.07
CA ARG A 303 4.95 -8.57 -11.05
C ARG A 303 4.84 -7.13 -11.56
N TYR A 304 5.80 -6.66 -12.37
CA TYR A 304 5.92 -5.25 -12.75
C TYR A 304 5.61 -4.97 -14.22
N GLY A 305 5.25 -5.98 -15.00
CA GLY A 305 4.94 -5.84 -16.43
C GLY A 305 6.15 -5.56 -17.33
N VAL A 306 7.30 -5.20 -16.75
CA VAL A 306 8.53 -4.82 -17.46
C VAL A 306 9.72 -5.66 -17.01
N THR A 307 10.74 -5.74 -17.87
CA THR A 307 11.98 -6.44 -17.49
C THR A 307 12.80 -5.59 -16.51
N PRO A 308 13.63 -6.20 -15.62
CA PRO A 308 14.51 -5.46 -14.72
C PRO A 308 15.43 -4.46 -15.43
N ARG A 309 15.86 -4.80 -16.65
CA ARG A 309 16.66 -3.91 -17.48
C ARG A 309 15.88 -2.68 -17.95
N ALA A 310 14.64 -2.88 -18.43
CA ALA A 310 13.76 -1.79 -18.85
C ALA A 310 13.41 -0.88 -17.68
N ALA A 311 13.11 -1.42 -16.49
CA ALA A 311 12.86 -0.65 -15.29
C ALA A 311 14.05 0.27 -14.94
N ARG A 312 15.29 -0.22 -15.03
CA ARG A 312 16.49 0.56 -14.79
C ARG A 312 16.76 1.62 -15.87
N GLU A 313 16.50 1.30 -17.14
CA GLU A 313 16.67 2.25 -18.25
C GLU A 313 15.67 3.39 -18.18
N GLY A 314 14.44 3.13 -17.77
CA GLY A 314 13.40 4.15 -17.55
C GLY A 314 13.71 5.12 -16.40
N ALA A 315 14.51 4.73 -15.43
CA ALA A 315 14.90 5.55 -14.29
C ALA A 315 16.13 6.47 -14.57
N ARG A 316 16.78 6.38 -15.74
CA ARG A 316 17.93 7.21 -16.08
C ARG A 316 17.46 8.63 -16.46
N PRO A 317 17.86 9.70 -15.74
CA PRO A 317 17.60 11.06 -16.18
C PRO A 317 18.38 11.31 -17.47
N GLY A 318 17.68 11.58 -18.57
CA GLY A 318 18.24 12.18 -19.78
C GLY A 318 18.93 11.20 -20.75
N ARG A 319 18.14 10.47 -21.52
CA ARG A 319 18.38 10.28 -22.94
C ARG A 319 17.14 10.77 -23.69
N SER A 320 17.04 12.09 -23.85
CA SER A 320 16.28 12.68 -24.93
C SER A 320 16.72 11.97 -26.21
N ALA A 321 15.77 11.40 -26.92
CA ALA A 321 15.98 10.92 -28.27
C ALA A 321 16.52 12.09 -29.11
N SER A 322 17.84 12.09 -29.31
CA SER A 322 18.46 12.80 -30.44
C SER A 322 18.58 11.74 -31.53
N GLN A 323 17.58 11.64 -32.33
CA GLN A 323 17.60 11.49 -33.81
C GLN A 323 16.17 11.37 -34.31
#